data_be2817732ca5adf12cf2be4bfced5553
#
_entry.id   be2817732ca5adf12cf2be4bfced5553
#
_cell.length_a   1.000
_cell.length_b   1.000
_cell.length_c   1.000
_cell.angle_alpha   90.00
_cell.angle_beta   90.00
_cell.angle_gamma   90.00
#
_symmetry.space_group_name_H-M   'P 1'
#
loop_
_entity.id
_entity.type
_entity.pdbx_description
1 polymer ?
#
loop_
_entity_poly.entity_id
_entity_poly.type
_entity_poly.pdbx_seq_one_letter_code
_entity_poly.pdbx_strand_id
1 'polypeptide(L)'
;MRKLPLATSENLNCKMKFRKATENDVSVIVEMIADDELGNKRENFQIPLPSEYLKAFEKINSDENQELIVIENEDLEIIGTLQLSFIQYLTYRGGIRAQIEAVRIRNDKRGLGIGKIMFQWAINRAKTRKAHLIQLTTDKNRPKAIKFYEELGFKKSHEGMKMHFK
;
A
#
# COMPACT_ATOMS: atom_id res chain seq x y z
N MET A 1 -21.65 -31.62 -5.84
CA MET A 1 -20.73 -30.60 -5.32
C MET A 1 -21.24 -29.22 -5.78
N ARG A 2 -21.85 -28.44 -4.89
CA ARG A 2 -22.29 -27.06 -5.18
C ARG A 2 -21.04 -26.16 -5.19
N LYS A 3 -20.71 -25.55 -6.34
CA LYS A 3 -19.72 -24.47 -6.39
C LYS A 3 -20.28 -23.29 -5.57
N LEU A 4 -19.56 -22.90 -4.53
CA LEU A 4 -19.82 -21.63 -3.85
C LEU A 4 -19.71 -20.50 -4.87
N PRO A 5 -20.64 -19.52 -4.86
CA PRO A 5 -20.53 -18.36 -5.75
C PRO A 5 -19.25 -17.59 -5.47
N LEU A 6 -18.52 -17.25 -6.52
CA LEU A 6 -17.37 -16.32 -6.45
C LEU A 6 -17.87 -14.99 -5.85
N ALA A 7 -17.27 -14.59 -4.73
CA ALA A 7 -17.60 -13.34 -4.07
C ALA A 7 -17.40 -12.17 -5.05
N THR A 8 -18.45 -11.39 -5.26
CA THR A 8 -18.37 -10.17 -6.08
C THR A 8 -17.55 -9.11 -5.34
N SER A 9 -16.91 -8.17 -6.06
CA SER A 9 -16.11 -7.10 -5.47
C SER A 9 -16.88 -6.24 -4.44
N GLU A 10 -18.18 -6.14 -4.56
CA GLU A 10 -19.06 -5.46 -3.60
C GLU A 10 -19.19 -6.22 -2.28
N ASN A 11 -19.33 -7.54 -2.32
CA ASN A 11 -19.36 -8.38 -1.13
C ASN A 11 -18.02 -8.44 -0.38
N LEU A 12 -16.90 -8.32 -1.10
CA LEU A 12 -15.57 -8.23 -0.50
C LEU A 12 -15.33 -6.88 0.19
N ASN A 13 -15.85 -5.79 -0.37
CA ASN A 13 -15.68 -4.44 0.19
C ASN A 13 -16.44 -4.27 1.52
N CYS A 14 -17.60 -4.89 1.68
CA CYS A 14 -18.35 -4.89 2.95
C CYS A 14 -17.66 -5.67 4.09
N LYS A 15 -16.70 -6.52 3.75
CA LYS A 15 -16.00 -7.43 4.66
C LYS A 15 -14.61 -6.98 5.07
N MET A 16 -14.18 -5.80 4.63
CA MET A 16 -12.84 -5.28 4.88
C MET A 16 -12.91 -3.88 5.48
N LYS A 17 -12.10 -3.66 6.52
CA LYS A 17 -11.97 -2.37 7.18
C LYS A 17 -10.59 -1.78 6.92
N PHE A 18 -10.56 -0.56 6.43
CA PHE A 18 -9.34 0.25 6.28
C PHE A 18 -9.18 1.15 7.49
N ARG A 19 -8.02 1.11 8.13
CA ARG A 19 -7.69 1.99 9.25
C ARG A 19 -6.21 2.38 9.24
N LYS A 20 -5.88 3.45 9.95
CA LYS A 20 -4.48 3.76 10.23
C LYS A 20 -3.85 2.63 11.03
N ALA A 21 -2.59 2.35 10.73
CA ALA A 21 -1.79 1.41 11.50
C ALA A 21 -1.55 1.95 12.92
N THR A 22 -1.42 1.04 13.86
CA THR A 22 -0.96 1.28 15.22
C THR A 22 0.42 0.65 15.42
N GLU A 23 1.10 0.94 16.51
CA GLU A 23 2.39 0.33 16.84
C GLU A 23 2.32 -1.20 16.87
N ASN A 24 1.21 -1.76 17.37
CA ASN A 24 1.00 -3.21 17.42
C ASN A 24 0.95 -3.87 16.04
N ASP A 25 0.66 -3.11 14.99
CA ASP A 25 0.57 -3.64 13.63
C ASP A 25 1.93 -3.69 12.93
N VAL A 26 2.95 -3.00 13.46
CA VAL A 26 4.24 -2.80 12.77
C VAL A 26 4.92 -4.14 12.47
N SER A 27 4.89 -5.08 13.40
CA SER A 27 5.50 -6.39 13.20
C SER A 27 4.89 -7.14 12.01
N VAL A 28 3.56 -7.20 11.94
CA VAL A 28 2.83 -7.85 10.83
C VAL A 28 3.06 -7.13 9.51
N ILE A 29 3.14 -5.79 9.53
CA ILE A 29 3.44 -4.99 8.33
C ILE A 29 4.83 -5.33 7.81
N VAL A 30 5.85 -5.34 8.68
CA VAL A 30 7.24 -5.65 8.29
C VAL A 30 7.35 -7.09 7.78
N GLU A 31 6.68 -8.05 8.41
CA GLU A 31 6.60 -9.43 7.93
C GLU A 31 6.06 -9.50 6.50
N MET A 32 4.93 -8.84 6.22
CA MET A 32 4.37 -8.78 4.86
C MET A 32 5.28 -8.09 3.85
N ILE A 33 6.07 -7.08 4.27
CA ILE A 33 7.03 -6.40 3.40
C ILE A 33 8.22 -7.32 3.10
N ALA A 34 8.68 -8.08 4.09
CA ALA A 34 9.77 -9.04 3.94
C ALA A 34 9.37 -10.27 3.10
N ASP A 35 8.08 -10.65 3.10
CA ASP A 35 7.54 -11.79 2.34
C ASP A 35 7.35 -11.46 0.83
N ASP A 36 8.36 -10.87 0.20
CA ASP A 36 8.41 -10.53 -1.23
C ASP A 36 9.83 -10.76 -1.75
N GLU A 37 9.98 -11.20 -2.98
CA GLU A 37 11.30 -11.48 -3.60
C GLU A 37 12.29 -10.31 -3.51
N LEU A 38 11.78 -9.07 -3.58
CA LEU A 38 12.58 -7.85 -3.41
C LEU A 38 12.73 -7.47 -1.93
N GLY A 39 11.71 -7.70 -1.11
CA GLY A 39 11.69 -7.42 0.32
C GLY A 39 12.67 -8.30 1.08
N ASN A 40 12.67 -9.58 0.83
CA ASN A 40 13.54 -10.57 1.48
C ASN A 40 15.05 -10.22 1.43
N LYS A 41 15.47 -9.45 0.43
CA LYS A 41 16.89 -9.06 0.27
C LYS A 41 17.26 -7.75 0.96
N ARG A 42 16.29 -6.96 1.43
CA ARG A 42 16.54 -5.63 2.00
C ARG A 42 15.94 -5.44 3.38
N GLU A 43 14.91 -6.22 3.73
CA GLU A 43 14.26 -6.12 5.03
C GLU A 43 14.90 -7.09 6.04
N ASN A 44 14.90 -6.70 7.31
CA ASN A 44 15.41 -7.53 8.41
C ASN A 44 14.26 -7.85 9.38
N PHE A 45 13.38 -8.78 8.99
CA PHE A 45 12.32 -9.24 9.88
C PHE A 45 12.84 -10.29 10.84
N GLN A 46 12.74 -10.01 12.13
CA GLN A 46 13.08 -10.91 13.23
C GLN A 46 12.24 -10.60 14.47
N ILE A 47 12.18 -11.50 15.41
CA ILE A 47 11.51 -11.30 16.70
C ILE A 47 12.57 -11.35 17.82
N PRO A 48 12.72 -10.30 18.65
CA PRO A 48 11.97 -9.04 18.63
C PRO A 48 12.27 -8.20 17.38
N LEU A 49 11.28 -7.41 16.95
CA LEU A 49 11.40 -6.55 15.77
C LEU A 49 12.52 -5.51 15.99
N PRO A 50 13.43 -5.30 15.01
CA PRO A 50 14.45 -4.26 15.09
C PRO A 50 13.85 -2.87 15.33
N SER A 51 14.47 -2.11 16.27
CA SER A 51 13.94 -0.83 16.76
C SER A 51 13.82 0.25 15.68
N GLU A 52 14.58 0.14 14.59
CA GLU A 52 14.53 1.06 13.46
C GLU A 52 13.15 1.11 12.79
N TYR A 53 12.41 -0.02 12.77
CA TYR A 53 11.05 -0.05 12.22
C TYR A 53 10.06 0.70 13.11
N LEU A 54 10.16 0.57 14.43
CA LEU A 54 9.32 1.31 15.38
C LEU A 54 9.62 2.81 15.30
N LYS A 55 10.90 3.19 15.24
CA LYS A 55 11.30 4.60 15.06
C LYS A 55 10.81 5.19 13.73
N ALA A 56 10.81 4.38 12.65
CA ALA A 56 10.25 4.80 11.38
C ALA A 56 8.72 4.97 11.46
N PHE A 57 8.04 4.04 12.12
CA PHE A 57 6.59 4.12 12.36
C PHE A 57 6.21 5.37 13.15
N GLU A 58 6.92 5.69 14.24
CA GLU A 58 6.68 6.91 15.03
C GLU A 58 6.74 8.17 14.16
N LYS A 59 7.76 8.28 13.29
CA LYS A 59 7.89 9.40 12.36
C LYS A 59 6.75 9.47 11.35
N ILE A 60 6.37 8.34 10.77
CA ILE A 60 5.25 8.25 9.83
C ILE A 60 3.94 8.62 10.53
N ASN A 61 3.71 8.10 11.74
CA ASN A 61 2.48 8.31 12.48
C ASN A 61 2.32 9.76 13.00
N SER A 62 3.44 10.45 13.26
CA SER A 62 3.45 11.86 13.70
C SER A 62 3.31 12.86 12.53
N ASP A 63 3.51 12.44 11.29
CA ASP A 63 3.38 13.29 10.11
C ASP A 63 1.95 13.23 9.56
N GLU A 64 1.24 14.34 9.60
CA GLU A 64 -0.13 14.47 9.07
C GLU A 64 -0.23 14.24 7.55
N ASN A 65 0.90 14.33 6.83
CA ASN A 65 0.99 14.10 5.41
C ASN A 65 1.37 12.65 5.06
N GLN A 66 1.44 11.77 6.05
CA GLN A 66 1.67 10.35 5.86
C GLN A 66 0.56 9.52 6.49
N GLU A 67 0.15 8.49 5.80
CA GLU A 67 -0.86 7.56 6.26
C GLU A 67 -0.38 6.14 5.99
N LEU A 68 0.06 5.42 7.03
CA LEU A 68 0.28 3.99 6.98
C LEU A 68 -1.05 3.30 7.30
N ILE A 69 -1.55 2.52 6.36
CA ILE A 69 -2.89 1.93 6.41
C ILE A 69 -2.78 0.41 6.45
N VAL A 70 -3.59 -0.20 7.30
CA VAL A 70 -3.82 -1.64 7.31
C VAL A 70 -5.25 -1.97 6.90
N ILE A 71 -5.42 -3.16 6.37
CA ILE A 71 -6.71 -3.72 5.98
C ILE A 71 -6.97 -4.93 6.84
N GLU A 72 -8.08 -4.87 7.58
CA GLU A 72 -8.58 -5.96 8.39
C GLU A 72 -9.71 -6.71 7.67
N ASN A 73 -9.77 -8.02 7.83
CA ASN A 73 -10.91 -8.85 7.46
C ASN A 73 -11.94 -8.89 8.60
N GLU A 74 -13.00 -9.69 8.45
CA GLU A 74 -14.06 -9.86 9.46
C GLU A 74 -13.53 -10.50 10.77
N ASP A 75 -12.44 -11.26 10.69
CA ASP A 75 -11.79 -11.91 11.84
C ASP A 75 -10.76 -11.00 12.53
N LEU A 76 -10.71 -9.71 12.17
CA LEU A 76 -9.76 -8.70 12.65
C LEU A 76 -8.29 -9.02 12.31
N GLU A 77 -8.06 -9.92 11.36
CA GLU A 77 -6.71 -10.19 10.85
C GLU A 77 -6.27 -9.14 9.86
N ILE A 78 -5.02 -8.70 9.94
CA ILE A 78 -4.41 -7.82 8.94
C ILE A 78 -4.10 -8.66 7.69
N ILE A 79 -4.74 -8.31 6.59
CA ILE A 79 -4.62 -8.98 5.31
C ILE A 79 -3.93 -8.14 4.23
N GLY A 80 -3.63 -6.88 4.53
CA GLY A 80 -2.94 -5.98 3.61
C GLY A 80 -2.49 -4.70 4.27
N THR A 81 -1.57 -4.00 3.61
CA THR A 81 -1.06 -2.70 4.01
C THR A 81 -0.67 -1.86 2.80
N LEU A 82 -0.72 -0.55 2.97
CA LEU A 82 -0.18 0.45 2.04
C LEU A 82 0.20 1.72 2.80
N GLN A 83 1.12 2.49 2.23
CA GLN A 83 1.44 3.82 2.72
C GLN A 83 1.07 4.87 1.67
N LEU A 84 0.44 5.97 2.12
CA LEU A 84 0.20 7.16 1.33
C LEU A 84 1.04 8.31 1.88
N SER A 85 1.74 9.02 1.00
CA SER A 85 2.42 10.27 1.32
C SER A 85 1.80 11.40 0.49
N PHE A 86 1.42 12.49 1.15
CA PHE A 86 0.83 13.67 0.52
C PHE A 86 1.91 14.75 0.43
N ILE A 87 2.40 14.99 -0.77
CA ILE A 87 3.54 15.87 -1.02
C ILE A 87 3.02 17.20 -1.53
N GLN A 88 3.17 18.26 -0.71
CA GLN A 88 2.87 19.63 -1.10
C GLN A 88 4.01 20.21 -1.94
N TYR A 89 3.70 20.91 -3.03
CA TYR A 89 4.69 21.61 -3.84
C TYR A 89 4.12 22.88 -4.51
N LEU A 90 4.99 23.76 -4.95
CA LEU A 90 4.57 25.07 -5.52
C LEU A 90 4.02 24.95 -6.94
N THR A 91 4.50 23.99 -7.71
CA THR A 91 3.99 23.75 -9.06
C THR A 91 2.51 23.34 -9.02
N TYR A 92 1.84 23.36 -10.17
CA TYR A 92 0.39 23.13 -10.27
C TYR A 92 -0.42 24.03 -9.33
N ARG A 93 0.02 25.31 -9.16
CA ARG A 93 -0.62 26.33 -8.32
C ARG A 93 -0.73 25.91 -6.85
N GLY A 94 0.34 25.35 -6.30
CA GLY A 94 0.34 24.83 -4.93
C GLY A 94 -0.39 23.49 -4.80
N GLY A 95 -0.23 22.61 -5.78
CA GLY A 95 -0.90 21.31 -5.79
C GLY A 95 -0.34 20.33 -4.75
N ILE A 96 -1.14 19.34 -4.41
CA ILE A 96 -0.76 18.18 -3.58
C ILE A 96 -0.69 16.95 -4.48
N ARG A 97 0.37 16.17 -4.38
CA ARG A 97 0.54 14.89 -5.03
C ARG A 97 0.45 13.77 -4.00
N ALA A 98 -0.38 12.77 -4.24
CA ALA A 98 -0.40 11.56 -3.45
C ALA A 98 0.57 10.52 -4.04
N GLN A 99 1.42 9.95 -3.20
CA GLN A 99 2.35 8.87 -3.54
C GLN A 99 1.92 7.60 -2.83
N ILE A 100 1.75 6.50 -3.59
CA ILE A 100 1.49 5.17 -3.01
C ILE A 100 2.82 4.43 -2.88
N GLU A 101 3.08 3.89 -1.68
CA GLU A 101 4.26 3.10 -1.36
C GLU A 101 3.87 1.84 -0.58
N ALA A 102 4.80 0.89 -0.52
CA ALA A 102 4.76 -0.29 0.35
C ALA A 102 3.45 -1.10 0.29
N VAL A 103 2.80 -1.18 -0.87
CA VAL A 103 1.57 -1.97 -1.03
C VAL A 103 1.87 -3.46 -0.87
N ARG A 104 1.22 -4.10 0.10
CA ARG A 104 1.33 -5.55 0.31
C ARG A 104 -0.04 -6.15 0.59
N ILE A 105 -0.21 -7.39 0.13
CA ILE A 105 -1.32 -8.27 0.48
C ILE A 105 -0.71 -9.55 1.01
N ARG A 106 -1.22 -10.02 2.13
CA ARG A 106 -0.81 -11.29 2.74
C ARG A 106 -0.89 -12.42 1.71
N ASN A 107 0.09 -13.29 1.69
CA ASN A 107 0.31 -14.28 0.63
C ASN A 107 -0.92 -15.15 0.37
N ASP A 108 -1.55 -15.65 1.43
CA ASP A 108 -2.76 -16.50 1.39
C ASP A 108 -4.03 -15.76 0.90
N LYS A 109 -3.97 -14.42 0.79
CA LYS A 109 -5.07 -13.56 0.36
C LYS A 109 -4.86 -12.95 -1.03
N ARG A 110 -3.76 -13.29 -1.71
CA ARG A 110 -3.49 -12.82 -3.09
C ARG A 110 -4.46 -13.47 -4.10
N GLY A 111 -4.72 -12.79 -5.20
CA GLY A 111 -5.61 -13.30 -6.26
C GLY A 111 -7.11 -13.16 -5.98
N LEU A 112 -7.51 -12.68 -4.81
CA LEU A 112 -8.92 -12.50 -4.40
C LEU A 112 -9.50 -11.12 -4.75
N GLY A 113 -8.80 -10.29 -5.53
CA GLY A 113 -9.27 -8.95 -5.91
C GLY A 113 -9.02 -7.85 -4.87
N ILE A 114 -8.43 -8.17 -3.70
CA ILE A 114 -8.16 -7.23 -2.62
C ILE A 114 -7.32 -6.04 -3.09
N GLY A 115 -6.31 -6.27 -3.95
CA GLY A 115 -5.49 -5.21 -4.51
C GLY A 115 -6.30 -4.13 -5.23
N LYS A 116 -7.30 -4.52 -6.00
CA LYS A 116 -8.19 -3.57 -6.70
C LYS A 116 -8.96 -2.70 -5.70
N ILE A 117 -9.47 -3.30 -4.63
CA ILE A 117 -10.21 -2.58 -3.57
C ILE A 117 -9.27 -1.63 -2.82
N MET A 118 -8.03 -2.06 -2.50
CA MET A 118 -7.00 -1.22 -1.88
C MET A 118 -6.69 0.02 -2.72
N PHE A 119 -6.45 -0.15 -4.01
CA PHE A 119 -6.15 0.97 -4.90
C PHE A 119 -7.35 1.89 -5.08
N GLN A 120 -8.56 1.35 -5.17
CA GLN A 120 -9.77 2.17 -5.23
C GLN A 120 -9.94 3.02 -3.96
N TRP A 121 -9.70 2.43 -2.80
CA TRP A 121 -9.69 3.16 -1.53
C TRP A 121 -8.61 4.27 -1.53
N ALA A 122 -7.38 3.96 -1.94
CA ALA A 122 -6.27 4.92 -2.00
C ALA A 122 -6.58 6.09 -2.95
N ILE A 123 -7.16 5.80 -4.13
CA ILE A 123 -7.59 6.82 -5.09
C ILE A 123 -8.66 7.74 -4.48
N ASN A 124 -9.66 7.16 -3.80
CA ASN A 124 -10.70 7.94 -3.13
C ASN A 124 -10.11 8.77 -1.98
N ARG A 125 -9.19 8.20 -1.21
CA ARG A 125 -8.48 8.92 -0.14
C ARG A 125 -7.67 10.11 -0.68
N ALA A 126 -6.96 9.93 -1.79
CA ALA A 126 -6.22 11.01 -2.45
C ALA A 126 -7.14 12.15 -2.89
N LYS A 127 -8.31 11.82 -3.47
CA LYS A 127 -9.33 12.82 -3.84
C LYS A 127 -9.86 13.58 -2.62
N THR A 128 -10.17 12.89 -1.52
CA THR A 128 -10.62 13.50 -0.26
C THR A 128 -9.57 14.46 0.31
N ARG A 129 -8.28 14.10 0.19
CA ARG A 129 -7.15 14.96 0.57
C ARG A 129 -6.83 16.05 -0.47
N LYS A 130 -7.68 16.23 -1.50
CA LYS A 130 -7.54 17.22 -2.57
C LYS A 130 -6.24 17.11 -3.36
N ALA A 131 -5.65 15.91 -3.44
CA ALA A 131 -4.53 15.66 -4.31
C ALA A 131 -4.96 15.81 -5.78
N HIS A 132 -4.18 16.55 -6.59
CA HIS A 132 -4.50 16.75 -8.01
C HIS A 132 -4.06 15.54 -8.86
N LEU A 133 -3.15 14.72 -8.36
CA LEU A 133 -2.80 13.42 -8.93
C LEU A 133 -2.39 12.42 -7.85
N ILE A 134 -2.47 11.14 -8.20
CA ILE A 134 -1.93 10.03 -7.43
C ILE A 134 -0.94 9.28 -8.31
N GLN A 135 0.20 8.90 -7.77
CA GLN A 135 1.25 8.18 -8.48
C GLN A 135 1.83 7.04 -7.64
N LEU A 136 2.53 6.16 -8.31
CA LEU A 136 3.33 5.09 -7.73
C LEU A 136 4.58 4.83 -8.57
N THR A 137 5.53 4.09 -8.04
CA THR A 137 6.62 3.50 -8.81
C THR A 137 6.54 1.98 -8.77
N THR A 138 6.94 1.33 -9.86
CA THR A 138 7.02 -0.13 -9.94
C THR A 138 8.28 -0.54 -10.69
N ASP A 139 8.83 -1.70 -10.36
CA ASP A 139 9.98 -2.24 -11.07
C ASP A 139 9.59 -2.62 -12.51
N LYS A 140 10.48 -2.31 -13.46
CA LYS A 140 10.30 -2.61 -14.89
C LYS A 140 10.14 -4.12 -15.14
N ASN A 141 10.73 -4.95 -14.27
CA ASN A 141 10.70 -6.41 -14.36
C ASN A 141 9.40 -7.03 -13.79
N ARG A 142 8.38 -6.21 -13.48
CA ARG A 142 7.08 -6.67 -12.98
C ARG A 142 5.93 -6.40 -13.96
N PRO A 143 5.92 -7.05 -15.14
CA PRO A 143 4.93 -6.76 -16.20
C PRO A 143 3.48 -6.99 -15.74
N LYS A 144 3.23 -7.98 -14.88
CA LYS A 144 1.90 -8.23 -14.29
C LYS A 144 1.42 -7.07 -13.42
N ALA A 145 2.31 -6.46 -12.64
CA ALA A 145 1.98 -5.30 -11.82
C ALA A 145 1.73 -4.06 -12.68
N ILE A 146 2.54 -3.84 -13.72
CA ILE A 146 2.35 -2.74 -14.67
C ILE A 146 0.96 -2.83 -15.30
N LYS A 147 0.59 -4.00 -15.86
CA LYS A 147 -0.72 -4.23 -16.45
C LYS A 147 -1.86 -3.97 -15.45
N PHE A 148 -1.72 -4.44 -14.23
CA PHE A 148 -2.69 -4.20 -13.16
C PHE A 148 -2.89 -2.71 -12.89
N TYR A 149 -1.82 -1.90 -12.85
CA TYR A 149 -1.94 -0.45 -12.65
C TYR A 149 -2.59 0.25 -13.85
N GLU A 150 -2.26 -0.17 -15.06
CA GLU A 150 -2.91 0.35 -16.28
C GLU A 150 -4.42 0.08 -16.29
N GLU A 151 -4.86 -1.11 -15.86
CA GLU A 151 -6.27 -1.46 -15.71
C GLU A 151 -6.99 -0.60 -14.64
N LEU A 152 -6.27 -0.05 -13.67
CA LEU A 152 -6.77 0.91 -12.69
C LEU A 152 -6.77 2.37 -13.18
N GLY A 153 -6.27 2.61 -14.39
CA GLY A 153 -6.23 3.95 -15.01
C GLY A 153 -4.92 4.71 -14.82
N PHE A 154 -3.90 4.10 -14.21
CA PHE A 154 -2.57 4.70 -14.17
C PHE A 154 -1.92 4.70 -15.55
N LYS A 155 -1.19 5.75 -15.86
CA LYS A 155 -0.47 5.90 -17.14
C LYS A 155 1.03 5.91 -16.90
N LYS A 156 1.76 5.17 -17.72
CA LYS A 156 3.23 5.18 -17.74
C LYS A 156 3.73 6.41 -18.49
N SER A 157 3.67 7.55 -17.82
CA SER A 157 3.95 8.88 -18.42
C SER A 157 5.34 9.43 -18.10
N HIS A 158 6.05 8.84 -17.13
CA HIS A 158 7.36 9.32 -16.66
C HIS A 158 8.31 8.15 -16.46
N GLU A 159 9.60 8.38 -16.59
CA GLU A 159 10.63 7.44 -16.20
C GLU A 159 11.21 7.82 -14.83
N GLY A 160 11.29 6.85 -13.91
CA GLY A 160 11.92 7.04 -12.60
C GLY A 160 13.41 6.77 -12.66
N MET A 161 14.20 7.68 -12.08
CA MET A 161 15.64 7.51 -11.89
C MET A 161 15.94 7.43 -10.40
N LYS A 162 16.84 6.54 -10.00
CA LYS A 162 17.25 6.35 -8.59
C LYS A 162 18.75 6.41 -8.47
N MET A 163 19.21 7.09 -7.43
CA MET A 163 20.60 7.05 -7.00
C MET A 163 20.60 6.50 -5.56
N HIS A 164 21.37 5.45 -5.33
CA HIS A 164 21.49 4.84 -4.00
C HIS A 164 22.73 5.44 -3.31
N PHE A 165 22.55 5.84 -2.05
CA PHE A 165 23.63 6.28 -1.19
C PHE A 165 24.07 5.11 -0.31
N LYS A 166 25.38 5.00 -0.06
CA LYS A 166 25.97 3.99 0.85
C LYS A 166 25.78 4.40 2.30
#